data_939a7dfd7f0989a69a81293e7c1716d1
#
_entry.id   939a7dfd7f0989a69a81293e7c1716d1
#
_cell.length_a   1.000
_cell.length_b   1.000
_cell.length_c   1.000
_cell.angle_alpha   90.00
_cell.angle_beta   90.00
_cell.angle_gamma   90.00
#
_symmetry.space_group_name_H-M   'P 1'
#
loop_
_entity.id
_entity.type
_entity.pdbx_description
1 polymer ?
#
loop_
_entity_poly.entity_id
_entity_poly.type
_entity_poly.pdbx_seq_one_letter_code
_entity_poly.pdbx_strand_id
1 'polypeptide(L)'
;MNTDIQRIFVHGFPSLYGGAGTELHHQIIVWRKLGLQVHLIPSWECIREPLYEEMVRLGVIMHAPCDWECLRPGDPILSFCNADFLRALPEIRKHTRRTIFVNCMTWLFNKEKEAMQKGQIAMFLYQNEAVRQSVMPTLRKLNDDAQVQFLTFKPYFHAEAFPFITERAADFFGCGRISRQDADKFAANTLRIYDSFVAPLPKHGLFLGFDQRSEKKIGRPFDWIQIAHNQREVSQQAFYKHCRIILQPTDTTENWPRIGFEAMASGSVLIVDNRGGWQQMVQHGKTGWLCDNERDFIYYASKMAYEPNLRDDMAEAARLRGLELGGLEISMESWKEILEKVALLPE
;
A
#
# COMPACT_ATOMS: atom_id res chain seq x y z
N MET A 1 16.40 -14.50 -16.87
CA MET A 1 17.06 -13.34 -16.25
C MET A 1 18.51 -13.37 -16.67
N ASN A 2 18.96 -12.30 -17.30
CA ASN A 2 20.37 -12.17 -17.70
C ASN A 2 21.09 -11.16 -16.77
N THR A 3 20.75 -11.16 -15.49
CA THR A 3 21.38 -10.29 -14.49
C THR A 3 22.19 -11.13 -13.52
N ASP A 4 23.41 -10.69 -13.21
CA ASP A 4 24.31 -11.33 -12.23
C ASP A 4 23.82 -11.19 -10.78
N ILE A 5 22.68 -10.49 -10.56
CA ILE A 5 22.11 -10.28 -9.23
C ILE A 5 21.37 -11.54 -8.80
N GLN A 6 21.94 -12.25 -7.85
CA GLN A 6 21.39 -13.46 -7.26
C GLN A 6 20.81 -13.22 -5.85
N ARG A 7 21.23 -12.12 -5.20
CA ARG A 7 20.87 -11.78 -3.83
C ARG A 7 20.28 -10.39 -3.77
N ILE A 8 19.32 -10.19 -2.86
CA ILE A 8 18.75 -8.89 -2.53
C ILE A 8 18.66 -8.75 -1.01
N PHE A 9 19.16 -7.65 -0.50
CA PHE A 9 19.16 -7.34 0.92
C PHE A 9 18.09 -6.29 1.24
N VAL A 10 17.44 -6.46 2.38
CA VAL A 10 16.43 -5.52 2.88
C VAL A 10 16.80 -5.11 4.30
N HIS A 11 16.93 -3.81 4.54
CA HIS A 11 17.00 -3.31 5.90
C HIS A 11 15.60 -2.97 6.42
N GLY A 12 15.16 -3.74 7.40
CA GLY A 12 13.84 -3.67 8.00
C GLY A 12 13.18 -5.03 8.09
N PHE A 13 11.93 -5.02 8.52
CA PHE A 13 11.12 -6.22 8.65
C PHE A 13 9.69 -5.96 8.13
N PRO A 14 9.07 -6.91 7.42
CA PRO A 14 7.70 -6.75 6.91
C PRO A 14 6.69 -6.72 8.05
N SER A 15 5.52 -6.14 7.79
CA SER A 15 4.44 -6.04 8.77
C SER A 15 3.11 -6.47 8.15
N LEU A 16 2.24 -7.05 8.97
CA LEU A 16 0.84 -7.34 8.60
C LEU A 16 0.02 -6.05 8.42
N TYR A 17 0.48 -4.94 9.00
CA TYR A 17 -0.26 -3.69 9.06
C TYR A 17 0.56 -2.53 8.50
N GLY A 18 -0.13 -1.60 7.85
CA GLY A 18 0.50 -0.42 7.27
C GLY A 18 1.04 -0.65 5.86
N GLY A 19 0.79 0.31 4.96
CA GLY A 19 0.99 0.14 3.52
C GLY A 19 2.41 -0.24 3.11
N ALA A 20 3.43 0.37 3.69
CA ALA A 20 4.82 0.07 3.34
C ALA A 20 5.27 -1.31 3.85
N GLY A 21 4.88 -1.71 5.07
CA GLY A 21 5.24 -3.01 5.65
C GLY A 21 4.56 -4.18 4.94
N THR A 22 3.27 -4.05 4.59
CA THR A 22 2.55 -5.06 3.81
C THR A 22 3.02 -5.12 2.36
N GLU A 23 3.43 -3.98 1.78
CA GLU A 23 4.05 -3.97 0.45
C GLU A 23 5.38 -4.74 0.46
N LEU A 24 6.24 -4.48 1.44
CA LEU A 24 7.50 -5.23 1.60
C LEU A 24 7.25 -6.74 1.69
N HIS A 25 6.28 -7.17 2.50
CA HIS A 25 5.89 -8.59 2.61
C HIS A 25 5.59 -9.19 1.23
N HIS A 26 4.75 -8.53 0.45
CA HIS A 26 4.36 -9.03 -0.87
C HIS A 26 5.52 -8.96 -1.88
N GLN A 27 6.38 -7.96 -1.81
CA GLN A 27 7.55 -7.88 -2.69
C GLN A 27 8.58 -8.98 -2.39
N ILE A 28 8.72 -9.40 -1.13
CA ILE A 28 9.55 -10.57 -0.77
C ILE A 28 9.06 -11.82 -1.51
N ILE A 29 7.74 -12.04 -1.60
CA ILE A 29 7.17 -13.15 -2.36
C ILE A 29 7.56 -13.06 -3.84
N VAL A 30 7.47 -11.88 -4.44
CA VAL A 30 7.86 -11.63 -5.84
C VAL A 30 9.34 -11.97 -6.06
N TRP A 31 10.24 -11.48 -5.20
CA TRP A 31 11.68 -11.74 -5.33
C TRP A 31 12.02 -13.23 -5.17
N ARG A 32 11.34 -13.91 -4.23
CA ARG A 32 11.49 -15.37 -4.09
C ARG A 32 11.01 -16.14 -5.33
N LYS A 33 9.90 -15.71 -5.95
CA LYS A 33 9.40 -16.28 -7.21
C LYS A 33 10.32 -15.99 -8.40
N LEU A 34 11.04 -14.88 -8.38
CA LEU A 34 12.11 -14.58 -9.35
C LEU A 34 13.39 -15.40 -9.14
N GLY A 35 13.47 -16.20 -8.06
CA GLY A 35 14.64 -17.04 -7.74
C GLY A 35 15.72 -16.32 -6.96
N LEU A 36 15.48 -15.08 -6.49
CA LEU A 36 16.47 -14.34 -5.71
C LEU A 36 16.61 -14.92 -4.29
N GLN A 37 17.81 -14.92 -3.76
CA GLN A 37 18.05 -15.07 -2.33
C GLN A 37 17.71 -13.75 -1.64
N VAL A 38 16.71 -13.76 -0.79
CA VAL A 38 16.28 -12.58 -0.04
C VAL A 38 16.89 -12.63 1.36
N HIS A 39 17.58 -11.56 1.74
CA HIS A 39 18.24 -11.40 3.03
C HIS A 39 17.56 -10.25 3.78
N LEU A 40 17.14 -10.47 5.04
CA LEU A 40 16.62 -9.42 5.92
C LEU A 40 17.64 -9.07 7.00
N ILE A 41 17.98 -7.80 7.09
CA ILE A 41 18.80 -7.20 8.14
C ILE A 41 17.87 -6.27 8.94
N PRO A 42 17.26 -6.73 10.04
CA PRO A 42 16.34 -5.90 10.82
C PRO A 42 17.06 -4.82 11.62
N SER A 43 16.32 -3.80 12.08
CA SER A 43 16.85 -2.80 13.04
C SER A 43 16.77 -3.26 14.49
N TRP A 44 15.97 -4.31 14.76
CA TRP A 44 15.73 -4.86 16.11
C TRP A 44 15.58 -6.38 16.05
N GLU A 45 15.58 -7.03 17.19
CA GLU A 45 15.32 -8.47 17.28
C GLU A 45 13.88 -8.80 16.84
N CYS A 46 13.73 -9.56 15.76
CA CYS A 46 12.45 -9.79 15.08
C CYS A 46 11.87 -11.21 15.23
N ILE A 47 12.50 -12.09 16.04
CA ILE A 47 12.07 -13.48 16.18
C ILE A 47 10.63 -13.64 16.71
N ARG A 48 10.10 -12.62 17.38
CA ARG A 48 8.74 -12.61 17.93
C ARG A 48 7.73 -11.87 17.04
N GLU A 49 8.16 -11.37 15.90
CA GLU A 49 7.27 -10.68 14.96
C GLU A 49 6.32 -11.67 14.30
N PRO A 50 5.05 -11.29 14.06
CA PRO A 50 4.02 -12.20 13.53
C PRO A 50 4.39 -12.87 12.20
N LEU A 51 5.20 -12.20 11.35
CA LEU A 51 5.61 -12.72 10.05
C LEU A 51 6.93 -13.50 10.07
N TYR A 52 7.58 -13.66 11.23
CA TYR A 52 8.91 -14.27 11.30
C TYR A 52 8.95 -15.69 10.72
N GLU A 53 8.04 -16.56 11.19
CA GLU A 53 7.97 -17.95 10.70
C GLU A 53 7.60 -18.04 9.23
N GLU A 54 6.79 -17.11 8.74
CA GLU A 54 6.44 -17.04 7.32
C GLU A 54 7.65 -16.66 6.47
N MET A 55 8.44 -15.69 6.91
CA MET A 55 9.69 -15.32 6.22
C MET A 55 10.66 -16.51 6.16
N VAL A 56 10.80 -17.25 7.24
CA VAL A 56 11.63 -18.47 7.26
C VAL A 56 11.09 -19.53 6.29
N ARG A 57 9.77 -19.76 6.27
CA ARG A 57 9.14 -20.71 5.33
C ARG A 57 9.30 -20.29 3.86
N LEU A 58 9.32 -19.00 3.58
CA LEU A 58 9.61 -18.45 2.25
C LEU A 58 11.10 -18.61 1.85
N GLY A 59 11.95 -19.11 2.75
CA GLY A 59 13.38 -19.27 2.53
C GLY A 59 14.13 -17.94 2.54
N VAL A 60 13.64 -16.97 3.32
CA VAL A 60 14.35 -15.71 3.57
C VAL A 60 15.46 -15.96 4.57
N ILE A 61 16.64 -15.40 4.31
CA ILE A 61 17.80 -15.50 5.18
C ILE A 61 17.76 -14.35 6.19
N MET A 62 17.61 -14.69 7.46
CA MET A 62 17.55 -13.72 8.55
C MET A 62 18.93 -13.44 9.11
N HIS A 63 19.30 -12.17 9.24
CA HIS A 63 20.53 -11.73 9.86
C HIS A 63 20.29 -11.12 11.24
N ALA A 64 21.34 -10.98 12.03
CA ALA A 64 21.28 -10.22 13.28
C ALA A 64 20.95 -8.74 13.01
N PRO A 65 20.36 -8.03 13.97
CA PRO A 65 20.08 -6.59 13.80
C PRO A 65 21.34 -5.81 13.40
N CYS A 66 21.19 -5.02 12.34
CA CYS A 66 22.26 -4.16 11.81
C CYS A 66 23.58 -4.89 11.47
N ASP A 67 23.51 -6.16 11.09
CA ASP A 67 24.66 -6.96 10.64
C ASP A 67 25.03 -6.60 9.18
N TRP A 68 25.90 -5.63 9.00
CA TRP A 68 26.36 -5.17 7.68
C TRP A 68 27.49 -6.03 7.10
N GLU A 69 28.16 -6.84 7.92
CA GLU A 69 29.29 -7.70 7.49
C GLU A 69 28.85 -8.81 6.51
N CYS A 70 27.56 -9.10 6.46
CA CYS A 70 27.00 -10.06 5.49
C CYS A 70 26.92 -9.50 4.05
N LEU A 71 27.03 -8.16 3.87
CA LEU A 71 27.04 -7.49 2.58
C LEU A 71 28.39 -7.64 1.87
N ARG A 72 28.35 -7.76 0.54
CA ARG A 72 29.52 -7.75 -0.32
C ARG A 72 29.42 -6.61 -1.33
N PRO A 73 30.55 -6.14 -1.89
CA PRO A 73 30.51 -5.21 -3.01
C PRO A 73 29.58 -5.74 -4.11
N GLY A 74 28.73 -4.85 -4.65
CA GLY A 74 27.75 -5.23 -5.67
C GLY A 74 26.43 -5.80 -5.17
N ASP A 75 26.28 -6.14 -3.89
CA ASP A 75 24.96 -6.54 -3.35
C ASP A 75 24.00 -5.35 -3.29
N PRO A 76 22.80 -5.43 -3.86
CA PRO A 76 21.79 -4.41 -3.67
C PRO A 76 21.14 -4.53 -2.28
N ILE A 77 21.05 -3.39 -1.60
CA ILE A 77 20.31 -3.27 -0.35
C ILE A 77 19.23 -2.20 -0.47
N LEU A 78 18.03 -2.52 -0.02
CA LEU A 78 16.90 -1.61 -0.09
C LEU A 78 16.12 -1.52 1.22
N SER A 79 15.28 -0.50 1.33
CA SER A 79 14.35 -0.37 2.45
C SER A 79 13.10 0.42 2.06
N PHE A 80 11.97 0.06 2.68
CA PHE A 80 10.66 0.67 2.44
C PHE A 80 10.35 1.70 3.52
N CYS A 81 10.41 3.00 3.18
CA CYS A 81 10.05 4.12 4.07
C CYS A 81 10.71 4.06 5.46
N ASN A 82 11.90 3.49 5.59
CA ASN A 82 12.53 3.23 6.86
C ASN A 82 13.59 4.31 7.19
N ALA A 83 13.35 5.07 8.26
CA ALA A 83 14.26 6.10 8.70
C ALA A 83 15.59 5.53 9.26
N ASP A 84 15.59 4.31 9.80
CA ASP A 84 16.80 3.67 10.32
C ASP A 84 17.74 3.28 9.17
N PHE A 85 17.20 2.83 8.04
CA PHE A 85 17.99 2.65 6.83
C PHE A 85 18.71 3.94 6.41
N LEU A 86 17.98 5.05 6.36
CA LEU A 86 18.55 6.35 5.98
C LEU A 86 19.64 6.82 6.96
N ARG A 87 19.54 6.47 8.25
CA ARG A 87 20.58 6.74 9.26
C ARG A 87 21.78 5.82 9.10
N ALA A 88 21.55 4.56 8.71
CA ALA A 88 22.59 3.55 8.58
C ALA A 88 23.39 3.65 7.25
N LEU A 89 22.94 4.45 6.28
CA LEU A 89 23.59 4.58 4.98
C LEU A 89 25.12 4.81 5.03
N PRO A 90 25.68 5.64 5.95
CA PRO A 90 27.13 5.79 6.05
C PRO A 90 27.87 4.47 6.34
N GLU A 91 27.30 3.59 7.16
CA GLU A 91 27.88 2.27 7.47
C GLU A 91 27.64 1.29 6.32
N ILE A 92 26.42 1.19 5.81
CA ILE A 92 26.05 0.33 4.70
C ILE A 92 26.97 0.58 3.49
N ARG A 93 27.28 1.84 3.20
CA ARG A 93 28.11 2.24 2.04
C ARG A 93 29.60 1.89 2.17
N LYS A 94 30.05 1.41 3.32
CA LYS A 94 31.36 0.80 3.45
C LYS A 94 31.44 -0.59 2.78
N HIS A 95 30.28 -1.25 2.60
CA HIS A 95 30.16 -2.61 2.08
C HIS A 95 29.65 -2.65 0.64
N THR A 96 28.64 -1.80 0.30
CA THR A 96 28.07 -1.72 -1.06
C THR A 96 27.62 -0.30 -1.39
N ARG A 97 27.68 0.06 -2.68
CA ARG A 97 27.16 1.34 -3.18
C ARG A 97 25.75 1.20 -3.79
N ARG A 98 25.24 -0.02 -3.98
CA ARG A 98 23.91 -0.30 -4.56
C ARG A 98 22.80 -0.12 -3.52
N THR A 99 22.67 1.10 -3.02
CA THR A 99 21.68 1.50 -1.99
C THR A 99 20.41 2.01 -2.65
N ILE A 100 19.27 1.43 -2.30
CA ILE A 100 17.97 1.69 -2.91
C ILE A 100 16.97 2.11 -1.84
N PHE A 101 16.29 3.24 -2.03
CA PHE A 101 15.24 3.69 -1.12
C PHE A 101 13.88 3.64 -1.79
N VAL A 102 12.94 2.91 -1.18
CA VAL A 102 11.55 2.81 -1.66
C VAL A 102 10.69 3.78 -0.87
N ASN A 103 10.22 4.83 -1.53
CA ASN A 103 9.31 5.80 -0.93
C ASN A 103 7.85 5.48 -1.32
N CYS A 104 7.06 5.01 -0.33
CA CYS A 104 5.64 4.73 -0.48
C CYS A 104 4.74 5.91 -0.04
N MET A 105 5.32 7.10 0.19
CA MET A 105 4.59 8.29 0.61
C MET A 105 4.39 9.26 -0.56
N THR A 106 3.51 10.23 -0.37
CA THR A 106 3.31 11.34 -1.31
C THR A 106 4.22 12.54 -1.03
N TRP A 107 5.13 12.40 -0.08
CA TRP A 107 6.08 13.44 0.35
C TRP A 107 7.47 12.85 0.57
N LEU A 108 8.48 13.73 0.70
CA LEU A 108 9.87 13.38 0.98
C LEU A 108 10.19 13.48 2.48
N PHE A 109 10.86 12.46 3.02
CA PHE A 109 11.43 12.53 4.36
C PHE A 109 12.63 13.48 4.40
N ASN A 110 12.84 14.16 5.53
CA ASN A 110 14.02 15.01 5.67
C ASN A 110 15.34 14.23 5.55
N LYS A 111 15.39 13.03 6.14
CA LYS A 111 16.54 12.13 6.02
C LYS A 111 16.77 11.61 4.61
N GLU A 112 15.74 11.43 3.82
CA GLU A 112 15.82 11.09 2.40
C GLU A 112 16.47 12.23 1.59
N LYS A 113 16.07 13.47 1.87
CA LYS A 113 16.69 14.67 1.26
C LYS A 113 18.16 14.80 1.64
N GLU A 114 18.51 14.61 2.93
CA GLU A 114 19.90 14.62 3.40
C GLU A 114 20.74 13.53 2.73
N ALA A 115 20.20 12.30 2.62
CA ALA A 115 20.88 11.18 1.98
C ALA A 115 21.10 11.42 0.47
N MET A 116 20.12 12.01 -0.22
CA MET A 116 20.28 12.44 -1.62
C MET A 116 21.36 13.51 -1.76
N GLN A 117 21.34 14.54 -0.92
CA GLN A 117 22.34 15.60 -0.95
C GLN A 117 23.78 15.08 -0.76
N LYS A 118 23.94 14.04 0.06
CA LYS A 118 25.22 13.38 0.34
C LYS A 118 25.61 12.32 -0.70
N GLY A 119 24.81 12.09 -1.75
CA GLY A 119 25.05 11.03 -2.73
C GLY A 119 25.04 9.62 -2.14
N GLN A 120 24.22 9.37 -1.12
CA GLN A 120 24.21 8.09 -0.39
C GLN A 120 23.18 7.09 -0.92
N ILE A 121 22.30 7.49 -1.83
CA ILE A 121 21.27 6.63 -2.44
C ILE A 121 21.55 6.58 -3.94
N ALA A 122 21.69 5.36 -4.46
CA ALA A 122 21.93 5.13 -5.88
C ALA A 122 20.63 5.04 -6.69
N MET A 123 19.53 4.59 -6.05
CA MET A 123 18.24 4.45 -6.72
C MET A 123 17.08 4.75 -5.77
N PHE A 124 16.10 5.49 -6.30
CA PHE A 124 14.81 5.70 -5.65
C PHE A 124 13.72 4.93 -6.38
N LEU A 125 12.89 4.21 -5.64
CA LEU A 125 11.74 3.48 -6.17
C LEU A 125 10.43 4.04 -5.61
N TYR A 126 9.44 4.14 -6.47
CA TYR A 126 8.11 4.66 -6.16
C TYR A 126 7.04 3.67 -6.65
N GLN A 127 5.90 3.62 -5.97
CA GLN A 127 4.74 2.83 -6.42
C GLN A 127 3.93 3.55 -7.50
N ASN A 128 4.06 4.88 -7.59
CA ASN A 128 3.18 5.76 -8.35
C ASN A 128 4.00 6.73 -9.18
N GLU A 129 3.76 6.74 -10.49
CA GLU A 129 4.48 7.60 -11.44
C GLU A 129 4.22 9.10 -11.17
N ALA A 130 2.97 9.49 -10.83
CA ALA A 130 2.66 10.88 -10.54
C ALA A 130 3.40 11.37 -9.29
N VAL A 131 3.52 10.52 -8.26
CA VAL A 131 4.34 10.83 -7.07
C VAL A 131 5.81 10.94 -7.44
N ARG A 132 6.36 10.00 -8.21
CA ARG A 132 7.74 10.07 -8.69
C ARG A 132 8.00 11.41 -9.40
N GLN A 133 7.13 11.77 -10.34
CA GLN A 133 7.25 13.04 -11.09
C GLN A 133 7.17 14.29 -10.19
N SER A 134 6.34 14.24 -9.14
CA SER A 134 6.16 15.37 -8.24
C SER A 134 7.35 15.60 -7.30
N VAL A 135 8.00 14.52 -6.82
CA VAL A 135 9.08 14.61 -5.81
C VAL A 135 10.48 14.63 -6.40
N MET A 136 10.69 14.00 -7.57
CA MET A 136 11.99 13.92 -8.25
C MET A 136 12.64 15.29 -8.49
N PRO A 137 11.93 16.35 -8.95
CA PRO A 137 12.55 17.67 -9.16
C PRO A 137 13.17 18.26 -7.88
N THR A 138 12.55 17.99 -6.72
CA THR A 138 13.09 18.44 -5.43
C THR A 138 14.38 17.70 -5.08
N LEU A 139 14.45 16.40 -5.31
CA LEU A 139 15.66 15.60 -5.07
C LEU A 139 16.77 15.97 -6.06
N ARG A 140 16.47 16.17 -7.34
CA ARG A 140 17.44 16.61 -8.36
C ARG A 140 18.06 17.97 -8.05
N LYS A 141 17.33 18.90 -7.41
CA LYS A 141 17.89 20.18 -6.93
C LYS A 141 18.90 20.03 -5.79
N LEU A 142 18.83 18.94 -5.02
CA LEU A 142 19.77 18.66 -3.92
C LEU A 142 21.02 17.96 -4.41
N ASN A 143 20.91 17.16 -5.45
CA ASN A 143 22.02 16.48 -6.11
C ASN A 143 21.56 16.11 -7.53
N ASP A 144 22.25 16.62 -8.53
CA ASP A 144 21.95 16.42 -9.96
C ASP A 144 22.75 15.27 -10.61
N ASP A 145 23.41 14.42 -9.79
CA ASP A 145 24.15 13.27 -10.28
C ASP A 145 23.25 12.40 -11.19
N ALA A 146 23.60 12.37 -12.47
CA ALA A 146 22.86 11.64 -13.49
C ALA A 146 22.84 10.12 -13.27
N GLN A 147 23.74 9.58 -12.45
CA GLN A 147 23.79 8.16 -12.12
C GLN A 147 22.68 7.73 -11.15
N VAL A 148 22.13 8.68 -10.35
CA VAL A 148 21.02 8.38 -9.45
C VAL A 148 19.76 8.07 -10.25
N GLN A 149 19.22 6.87 -10.07
CA GLN A 149 18.04 6.37 -10.79
C GLN A 149 16.75 6.69 -10.02
N PHE A 150 15.67 7.00 -10.76
CA PHE A 150 14.32 7.21 -10.22
C PHE A 150 13.35 6.37 -11.02
N LEU A 151 12.88 5.26 -10.47
CA LEU A 151 12.04 4.30 -11.16
C LEU A 151 10.73 4.07 -10.39
N THR A 152 9.76 3.47 -11.06
CA THR A 152 8.56 2.92 -10.42
C THR A 152 8.60 1.41 -10.45
N PHE A 153 8.01 0.78 -9.43
CA PHE A 153 7.75 -0.65 -9.42
C PHE A 153 6.25 -0.92 -9.39
N LYS A 154 5.85 -2.08 -9.89
CA LYS A 154 4.47 -2.52 -9.80
C LYS A 154 4.25 -3.26 -8.49
N PRO A 155 3.23 -2.86 -7.68
CA PRO A 155 2.90 -3.56 -6.46
C PRO A 155 2.47 -5.00 -6.77
N TYR A 156 2.66 -5.88 -5.80
CA TYR A 156 2.01 -7.18 -5.80
C TYR A 156 0.92 -7.22 -4.73
N PHE A 157 -0.19 -7.83 -5.07
CA PHE A 157 -1.30 -8.09 -4.16
C PHE A 157 -1.74 -9.54 -4.26
N HIS A 158 -1.67 -10.25 -3.14
CA HIS A 158 -2.09 -11.65 -3.05
C HIS A 158 -3.61 -11.75 -2.97
N ALA A 159 -4.28 -11.73 -4.13
CA ALA A 159 -5.73 -11.65 -4.22
C ALA A 159 -6.45 -12.89 -3.67
N GLU A 160 -5.77 -14.05 -3.62
CA GLU A 160 -6.34 -15.28 -3.06
C GLU A 160 -6.60 -15.19 -1.56
N ALA A 161 -5.89 -14.32 -0.84
CA ALA A 161 -6.16 -14.04 0.58
C ALA A 161 -7.50 -13.30 0.79
N PHE A 162 -8.08 -12.75 -0.29
CA PHE A 162 -9.34 -11.99 -0.28
C PHE A 162 -10.32 -12.59 -1.29
N PRO A 163 -11.01 -13.69 -0.94
CA PRO A 163 -11.95 -14.35 -1.85
C PRO A 163 -13.09 -13.40 -2.22
N PHE A 164 -13.54 -13.51 -3.48
CA PHE A 164 -14.70 -12.74 -3.96
C PHE A 164 -15.96 -13.19 -3.24
N ILE A 165 -16.68 -12.23 -2.67
CA ILE A 165 -17.86 -12.49 -1.83
C ILE A 165 -19.11 -12.23 -2.66
N THR A 166 -19.78 -13.29 -3.07
CA THR A 166 -21.04 -13.25 -3.84
C THR A 166 -22.25 -13.09 -2.93
N GLU A 167 -22.19 -13.65 -1.71
CA GLU A 167 -23.31 -13.64 -0.78
C GLU A 167 -23.03 -12.72 0.42
N ARG A 168 -23.89 -11.73 0.59
CA ARG A 168 -23.91 -10.81 1.73
C ARG A 168 -25.30 -10.76 2.36
N ALA A 169 -25.39 -10.29 3.61
CA ALA A 169 -26.66 -10.15 4.33
C ALA A 169 -27.73 -9.46 3.45
N ALA A 170 -28.92 -9.99 3.42
CA ALA A 170 -30.02 -9.53 2.55
C ALA A 170 -30.97 -8.53 3.25
N ASP A 171 -30.87 -8.41 4.57
CA ASP A 171 -31.75 -7.62 5.44
C ASP A 171 -31.24 -6.19 5.67
N PHE A 172 -30.01 -5.86 5.25
CA PHE A 172 -29.45 -4.53 5.35
C PHE A 172 -28.52 -4.16 4.19
N PHE A 173 -28.23 -2.89 4.04
CA PHE A 173 -27.22 -2.36 3.13
C PHE A 173 -25.93 -2.07 3.89
N GLY A 174 -24.93 -2.95 3.76
CA GLY A 174 -23.64 -2.83 4.41
C GLY A 174 -22.74 -1.81 3.70
N CYS A 175 -22.22 -0.85 4.44
CA CYS A 175 -21.23 0.11 3.96
C CYS A 175 -20.12 0.31 4.99
N GLY A 176 -18.93 0.71 4.56
CA GLY A 176 -17.89 0.90 5.54
C GLY A 176 -16.68 1.66 5.03
N ARG A 177 -15.79 1.91 5.96
CA ARG A 177 -14.47 2.44 5.70
C ARG A 177 -13.43 1.74 6.55
N ILE A 178 -12.22 1.63 6.02
CA ILE A 178 -11.11 0.96 6.69
C ILE A 178 -9.83 1.77 6.52
N SER A 179 -9.12 2.00 7.63
CA SER A 179 -7.81 2.64 7.65
C SER A 179 -7.03 2.23 8.90
N ARG A 180 -5.75 2.60 8.99
CA ARG A 180 -5.08 2.65 10.27
C ARG A 180 -5.72 3.74 11.14
N GLN A 181 -5.47 3.70 12.47
CA GLN A 181 -5.91 4.73 13.42
C GLN A 181 -5.16 6.04 13.15
N ASP A 182 -5.77 6.88 12.32
CA ASP A 182 -5.19 8.14 11.85
C ASP A 182 -6.34 9.09 11.49
N ALA A 183 -6.49 10.17 12.24
CA ALA A 183 -7.55 11.14 12.03
C ALA A 183 -7.52 11.79 10.63
N ASP A 184 -6.34 11.90 10.01
CA ASP A 184 -6.21 12.48 8.68
C ASP A 184 -6.78 11.56 7.57
N LYS A 185 -7.00 10.29 7.88
CA LYS A 185 -7.72 9.36 7.00
C LYS A 185 -9.23 9.59 6.97
N PHE A 186 -9.77 10.48 7.79
CA PHE A 186 -11.18 10.84 7.84
C PHE A 186 -11.37 12.27 7.34
N ALA A 187 -12.16 12.47 6.29
CA ALA A 187 -12.61 13.81 5.91
C ALA A 187 -13.59 14.36 6.95
N ALA A 188 -13.54 15.67 7.20
CA ALA A 188 -14.39 16.31 8.22
C ALA A 188 -15.89 16.09 7.98
N ASN A 189 -16.31 15.91 6.72
CA ASN A 189 -17.70 15.67 6.31
C ASN A 189 -18.08 14.18 6.22
N THR A 190 -17.22 13.26 6.71
CA THR A 190 -17.47 11.81 6.61
C THR A 190 -18.85 11.42 7.15
N LEU A 191 -19.21 11.83 8.36
CA LEU A 191 -20.50 11.47 8.96
C LEU A 191 -21.69 12.04 8.18
N ARG A 192 -21.57 13.26 7.64
CA ARG A 192 -22.61 13.86 6.82
C ARG A 192 -22.83 13.06 5.53
N ILE A 193 -21.78 12.59 4.88
CA ILE A 193 -21.88 11.71 3.71
C ILE A 193 -22.60 10.41 4.06
N TYR A 194 -22.20 9.76 5.17
CA TYR A 194 -22.82 8.51 5.62
C TYR A 194 -24.30 8.69 6.01
N ASP A 195 -24.66 9.80 6.62
CA ASP A 195 -26.04 10.11 6.96
C ASP A 195 -26.90 10.36 5.74
N SER A 196 -26.39 11.14 4.79
CA SER A 196 -27.16 11.71 3.67
C SER A 196 -27.43 10.74 2.53
N PHE A 197 -26.60 9.69 2.31
CA PHE A 197 -26.94 8.73 1.25
C PHE A 197 -28.14 7.87 1.67
N VAL A 198 -28.94 7.49 0.69
CA VAL A 198 -30.17 6.71 0.90
C VAL A 198 -30.03 5.28 0.35
N ALA A 199 -30.74 4.35 0.98
CA ALA A 199 -30.75 2.95 0.59
C ALA A 199 -32.15 2.35 0.73
N PRO A 200 -32.53 1.34 -0.06
CA PRO A 200 -33.84 0.67 0.05
C PRO A 200 -33.94 -0.23 1.27
N LEU A 201 -32.82 -0.60 1.88
CA LEU A 201 -32.71 -1.39 3.09
C LEU A 201 -32.12 -0.55 4.23
N PRO A 202 -32.30 -0.93 5.51
CA PRO A 202 -31.60 -0.31 6.62
C PRO A 202 -30.10 -0.24 6.37
N LYS A 203 -29.49 0.91 6.62
CA LYS A 203 -28.04 1.07 6.51
C LYS A 203 -27.35 0.45 7.73
N HIS A 204 -26.32 -0.34 7.51
CA HIS A 204 -25.40 -0.82 8.56
C HIS A 204 -23.98 -0.44 8.19
N GLY A 205 -23.41 0.48 8.95
CA GLY A 205 -22.05 0.98 8.76
C GLY A 205 -21.03 0.21 9.58
N LEU A 206 -19.79 0.13 9.09
CA LEU A 206 -18.65 -0.43 9.83
C LEU A 206 -17.41 0.44 9.60
N PHE A 207 -16.90 1.06 10.68
CA PHE A 207 -15.64 1.81 10.67
C PHE A 207 -14.55 1.00 11.33
N LEU A 208 -13.58 0.57 10.55
CA LEU A 208 -12.40 -0.15 11.05
C LEU A 208 -11.18 0.78 11.07
N GLY A 209 -10.55 0.91 12.24
CA GLY A 209 -9.43 1.83 12.47
C GLY A 209 -9.87 3.22 12.96
N PHE A 210 -11.04 3.32 13.56
CA PHE A 210 -11.54 4.53 14.20
C PHE A 210 -10.99 4.66 15.62
N ASP A 211 -10.57 5.86 16.02
CA ASP A 211 -10.02 6.16 17.34
C ASP A 211 -10.57 7.49 17.90
N GLN A 212 -10.18 7.82 19.13
CA GLN A 212 -10.61 9.07 19.80
C GLN A 212 -10.19 10.33 19.04
N ARG A 213 -9.08 10.32 18.28
CA ARG A 213 -8.64 11.47 17.48
C ARG A 213 -9.56 11.65 16.28
N SER A 214 -9.97 10.54 15.68
CA SER A 214 -10.95 10.51 14.60
C SER A 214 -12.31 11.02 15.10
N GLU A 215 -12.77 10.58 16.29
CA GLU A 215 -13.99 11.05 16.92
C GLU A 215 -13.96 12.56 17.22
N LYS A 216 -12.83 13.07 17.72
CA LYS A 216 -12.63 14.52 17.91
C LYS A 216 -12.77 15.31 16.62
N LYS A 217 -12.36 14.74 15.48
CA LYS A 217 -12.36 15.42 14.19
C LYS A 217 -13.74 15.41 13.52
N ILE A 218 -14.39 14.25 13.47
CA ILE A 218 -15.61 14.08 12.69
C ILE A 218 -16.89 13.96 13.54
N GLY A 219 -16.77 13.89 14.85
CA GLY A 219 -17.89 13.65 15.78
C GLY A 219 -18.12 12.17 16.06
N ARG A 220 -19.07 11.90 16.95
CA ARG A 220 -19.50 10.54 17.31
C ARG A 220 -20.28 9.91 16.16
N PRO A 221 -19.89 8.71 15.66
CA PRO A 221 -20.66 7.97 14.68
C PRO A 221 -22.09 7.65 15.15
N PHE A 222 -23.01 7.53 14.19
CA PHE A 222 -24.40 7.16 14.44
C PHE A 222 -24.52 5.74 14.99
N ASP A 223 -25.58 5.42 15.72
CA ASP A 223 -25.80 4.10 16.35
C ASP A 223 -25.85 2.94 15.33
N TRP A 224 -26.17 3.21 14.07
CA TRP A 224 -26.15 2.21 13.00
C TRP A 224 -24.74 1.97 12.41
N ILE A 225 -23.71 2.68 12.88
CA ILE A 225 -22.31 2.50 12.48
C ILE A 225 -21.56 1.80 13.61
N GLN A 226 -21.21 0.55 13.40
CA GLN A 226 -20.33 -0.20 14.28
C GLN A 226 -18.90 0.35 14.18
N ILE A 227 -18.25 0.51 15.32
CA ILE A 227 -16.85 0.92 15.42
C ILE A 227 -16.00 -0.30 15.75
N ALA A 228 -14.87 -0.45 15.04
CA ALA A 228 -13.79 -1.36 15.39
C ALA A 228 -12.46 -0.58 15.37
N HIS A 229 -11.70 -0.69 16.44
CA HIS A 229 -10.44 0.05 16.56
C HIS A 229 -9.31 -0.63 15.76
N ASN A 230 -9.37 -1.93 15.62
CA ASN A 230 -8.33 -2.69 14.93
C ASN A 230 -8.84 -4.05 14.41
N GLN A 231 -7.99 -4.74 13.67
CA GLN A 231 -8.32 -6.02 13.04
C GLN A 231 -8.44 -7.21 14.02
N ARG A 232 -8.11 -7.04 15.30
CA ARG A 232 -8.38 -8.06 16.33
C ARG A 232 -9.84 -8.06 16.74
N GLU A 233 -10.51 -6.91 16.66
CA GLU A 233 -11.93 -6.76 16.94
C GLU A 233 -12.80 -7.21 15.77
N VAL A 234 -12.42 -6.79 14.55
CA VAL A 234 -13.08 -7.19 13.30
C VAL A 234 -11.99 -7.50 12.27
N SER A 235 -11.95 -8.74 11.78
CA SER A 235 -11.00 -9.12 10.74
C SER A 235 -11.31 -8.41 9.41
N GLN A 236 -10.31 -8.23 8.56
CA GLN A 236 -10.51 -7.66 7.22
C GLN A 236 -11.54 -8.47 6.41
N GLN A 237 -11.51 -9.80 6.51
CA GLN A 237 -12.47 -10.67 5.83
C GLN A 237 -13.90 -10.41 6.32
N ALA A 238 -14.12 -10.29 7.65
CA ALA A 238 -15.43 -9.97 8.21
C ALA A 238 -15.88 -8.57 7.78
N PHE A 239 -14.95 -7.59 7.72
CA PHE A 239 -15.22 -6.24 7.23
C PHE A 239 -15.71 -6.26 5.77
N TYR A 240 -14.98 -6.90 4.85
CA TYR A 240 -15.38 -6.96 3.44
C TYR A 240 -16.64 -7.79 3.21
N LYS A 241 -16.88 -8.82 4.03
CA LYS A 241 -18.14 -9.58 4.01
C LYS A 241 -19.34 -8.71 4.40
N HIS A 242 -19.15 -7.81 5.36
CA HIS A 242 -20.19 -6.87 5.78
C HIS A 242 -20.47 -5.78 4.72
N CYS A 243 -19.43 -5.24 4.06
CA CYS A 243 -19.53 -4.06 3.24
C CYS A 243 -19.79 -4.37 1.76
N ARG A 244 -20.91 -3.91 1.21
CA ARG A 244 -21.18 -3.90 -0.25
C ARG A 244 -20.43 -2.77 -0.96
N ILE A 245 -20.27 -1.64 -0.26
CA ILE A 245 -19.50 -0.49 -0.72
C ILE A 245 -18.47 -0.07 0.34
N ILE A 246 -17.33 0.38 -0.15
CA ILE A 246 -16.32 1.07 0.65
C ILE A 246 -16.43 2.55 0.35
N LEU A 247 -16.99 3.30 1.30
CA LEU A 247 -17.23 4.73 1.19
C LEU A 247 -16.16 5.46 1.99
N GLN A 248 -15.12 5.95 1.28
CA GLN A 248 -13.85 6.36 1.89
C GLN A 248 -13.46 7.81 1.57
N PRO A 249 -14.22 8.82 2.02
CA PRO A 249 -13.76 10.21 1.95
C PRO A 249 -12.57 10.43 2.88
N THR A 250 -11.48 11.06 2.39
CA THR A 250 -10.28 11.36 3.16
C THR A 250 -9.84 12.81 2.98
N ASP A 251 -9.08 13.36 3.94
CA ASP A 251 -8.41 14.67 3.76
C ASP A 251 -6.99 14.50 3.18
N THR A 252 -6.44 13.29 3.20
CA THR A 252 -5.10 13.00 2.69
C THR A 252 -5.13 12.49 1.26
N THR A 253 -4.07 12.76 0.51
CA THR A 253 -3.82 12.13 -0.79
C THR A 253 -3.18 10.77 -0.56
N GLU A 254 -3.81 9.71 -1.05
CA GLU A 254 -3.25 8.36 -1.00
C GLU A 254 -2.21 8.18 -2.12
N ASN A 255 -1.08 7.53 -1.79
CA ASN A 255 -0.09 7.17 -2.80
C ASN A 255 -0.55 5.95 -3.60
N TRP A 256 -0.70 4.81 -2.91
CA TRP A 256 -1.16 3.54 -3.47
C TRP A 256 -1.93 2.78 -2.40
N PRO A 257 -3.24 3.00 -2.27
CA PRO A 257 -4.02 2.49 -1.14
C PRO A 257 -4.27 0.98 -1.27
N ARG A 258 -3.62 0.18 -0.43
CA ARG A 258 -3.74 -1.28 -0.45
C ARG A 258 -5.16 -1.77 -0.18
N ILE A 259 -5.91 -1.04 0.64
CA ILE A 259 -7.32 -1.34 0.91
C ILE A 259 -8.17 -1.33 -0.39
N GLY A 260 -7.72 -0.66 -1.43
CA GLY A 260 -8.36 -0.69 -2.73
C GLY A 260 -8.25 -2.06 -3.39
N PHE A 261 -7.09 -2.70 -3.36
CA PHE A 261 -6.92 -4.08 -3.83
C PHE A 261 -7.77 -5.07 -3.03
N GLU A 262 -7.79 -4.91 -1.70
CA GLU A 262 -8.58 -5.74 -0.80
C GLU A 262 -10.07 -5.65 -1.13
N ALA A 263 -10.60 -4.44 -1.32
CA ALA A 263 -11.97 -4.18 -1.71
C ALA A 263 -12.29 -4.76 -3.08
N MET A 264 -11.44 -4.51 -4.09
CA MET A 264 -11.58 -5.04 -5.45
C MET A 264 -11.59 -6.57 -5.45
N ALA A 265 -10.65 -7.20 -4.73
CA ALA A 265 -10.58 -8.65 -4.64
C ALA A 265 -11.82 -9.25 -3.95
N SER A 266 -12.32 -8.61 -2.89
CA SER A 266 -13.46 -9.08 -2.11
C SER A 266 -14.83 -8.76 -2.74
N GLY A 267 -14.89 -7.99 -3.84
CA GLY A 267 -16.15 -7.61 -4.48
C GLY A 267 -16.91 -6.50 -3.76
N SER A 268 -16.21 -5.61 -3.07
CA SER A 268 -16.79 -4.39 -2.49
C SER A 268 -16.50 -3.19 -3.41
N VAL A 269 -17.54 -2.46 -3.81
CA VAL A 269 -17.39 -1.33 -4.73
C VAL A 269 -16.75 -0.14 -4.02
N LEU A 270 -15.69 0.40 -4.61
CA LEU A 270 -14.98 1.59 -4.12
C LEU A 270 -15.70 2.88 -4.51
N ILE A 271 -15.95 3.75 -3.51
CA ILE A 271 -16.40 5.14 -3.68
C ILE A 271 -15.41 6.01 -2.93
N VAL A 272 -14.53 6.67 -3.67
CA VAL A 272 -13.29 7.25 -3.14
C VAL A 272 -13.00 8.62 -3.75
N ASP A 273 -12.08 9.38 -3.16
CA ASP A 273 -11.67 10.69 -3.68
C ASP A 273 -11.04 10.59 -5.09
N ASN A 274 -11.36 11.54 -5.98
CA ASN A 274 -10.75 11.66 -7.30
C ASN A 274 -9.37 12.33 -7.21
N ARG A 275 -8.42 11.69 -6.50
CA ARG A 275 -7.04 12.18 -6.36
C ARG A 275 -6.05 11.08 -5.99
N GLY A 276 -4.78 11.38 -6.27
CA GLY A 276 -3.66 10.49 -5.91
C GLY A 276 -3.75 9.12 -6.55
N GLY A 277 -3.39 8.09 -5.79
CA GLY A 277 -3.36 6.71 -6.24
C GLY A 277 -4.74 6.14 -6.63
N TRP A 278 -5.82 6.71 -6.12
CA TRP A 278 -7.16 6.28 -6.52
C TRP A 278 -7.44 6.48 -8.00
N GLN A 279 -6.94 7.57 -8.62
CA GLN A 279 -7.10 7.85 -10.05
C GLN A 279 -6.42 6.81 -10.95
N GLN A 280 -5.39 6.14 -10.46
CA GLN A 280 -4.72 5.08 -11.21
C GLN A 280 -5.35 3.71 -10.97
N MET A 281 -5.94 3.51 -9.81
CA MET A 281 -6.54 2.26 -9.38
C MET A 281 -7.97 2.10 -9.94
N VAL A 282 -8.80 3.13 -9.77
CA VAL A 282 -10.23 3.11 -10.10
C VAL A 282 -10.47 3.70 -11.48
N GLN A 283 -11.17 2.95 -12.34
CA GLN A 283 -11.78 3.45 -13.57
C GLN A 283 -13.19 3.94 -13.24
N HIS A 284 -13.38 5.26 -13.23
CA HIS A 284 -14.63 5.89 -12.86
C HIS A 284 -15.82 5.35 -13.66
N GLY A 285 -16.88 4.94 -12.96
CA GLY A 285 -18.10 4.37 -13.57
C GLY A 285 -17.98 2.93 -14.07
N LYS A 286 -16.78 2.32 -14.00
CA LYS A 286 -16.54 0.94 -14.46
C LYS A 286 -16.07 0.02 -13.32
N THR A 287 -15.08 0.45 -12.52
CA THR A 287 -14.52 -0.38 -11.45
C THR A 287 -14.68 0.25 -10.08
N GLY A 288 -15.45 1.33 -9.99
CA GLY A 288 -15.72 2.12 -8.80
C GLY A 288 -16.03 3.57 -9.17
N TRP A 289 -16.15 4.40 -8.16
CA TRP A 289 -16.51 5.80 -8.32
C TRP A 289 -15.41 6.71 -7.76
N LEU A 290 -14.97 7.66 -8.58
CA LEU A 290 -14.09 8.76 -8.20
C LEU A 290 -14.93 10.00 -7.91
N CYS A 291 -14.82 10.58 -6.74
CA CYS A 291 -15.64 11.67 -6.24
C CYS A 291 -14.81 12.96 -6.11
N ASP A 292 -15.28 14.05 -6.70
CA ASP A 292 -14.64 15.35 -6.62
C ASP A 292 -15.13 16.16 -5.40
N ASN A 293 -16.32 15.82 -4.89
CA ASN A 293 -16.97 16.52 -3.81
C ASN A 293 -17.95 15.63 -3.04
N GLU A 294 -18.50 16.15 -1.95
CA GLU A 294 -19.44 15.45 -1.08
C GLU A 294 -20.69 14.92 -1.78
N ARG A 295 -21.23 15.70 -2.75
CA ARG A 295 -22.46 15.32 -3.46
C ARG A 295 -22.24 14.07 -4.31
N ASP A 296 -21.03 13.90 -4.87
CA ASP A 296 -20.67 12.72 -5.66
C ASP A 296 -20.66 11.48 -4.75
N PHE A 297 -20.07 11.58 -3.55
CA PHE A 297 -20.07 10.48 -2.57
C PHE A 297 -21.51 10.06 -2.21
N ILE A 298 -22.37 11.01 -1.90
CA ILE A 298 -23.77 10.76 -1.54
C ILE A 298 -24.52 10.14 -2.72
N TYR A 299 -24.36 10.71 -3.91
CA TYR A 299 -25.02 10.24 -5.12
C TYR A 299 -24.61 8.80 -5.49
N TYR A 300 -23.30 8.52 -5.56
CA TYR A 300 -22.83 7.20 -5.96
C TYR A 300 -23.08 6.14 -4.88
N ALA A 301 -23.03 6.48 -3.60
CA ALA A 301 -23.40 5.56 -2.53
C ALA A 301 -24.88 5.17 -2.63
N SER A 302 -25.77 6.16 -2.87
CA SER A 302 -27.20 5.90 -3.09
C SER A 302 -27.43 5.08 -4.37
N LYS A 303 -26.75 5.44 -5.46
CA LYS A 303 -26.85 4.70 -6.74
C LYS A 303 -26.48 3.22 -6.55
N MET A 304 -25.39 2.94 -5.83
CA MET A 304 -24.97 1.55 -5.56
C MET A 304 -25.94 0.80 -4.65
N ALA A 305 -26.69 1.51 -3.84
CA ALA A 305 -27.73 0.89 -2.99
C ALA A 305 -28.98 0.50 -3.79
N TYR A 306 -29.39 1.31 -4.77
CA TYR A 306 -30.60 1.12 -5.55
C TYR A 306 -30.39 0.31 -6.85
N GLU A 307 -29.16 0.20 -7.34
CA GLU A 307 -28.83 -0.50 -8.60
C GLU A 307 -27.95 -1.74 -8.33
N PRO A 308 -28.53 -2.83 -7.80
CA PRO A 308 -27.73 -4.01 -7.40
C PRO A 308 -27.00 -4.66 -8.58
N ASN A 309 -27.61 -4.76 -9.76
CA ASN A 309 -26.95 -5.34 -10.94
C ASN A 309 -25.72 -4.52 -11.35
N LEU A 310 -25.84 -3.19 -11.44
CA LEU A 310 -24.71 -2.32 -11.76
C LEU A 310 -23.60 -2.44 -10.71
N ARG A 311 -23.96 -2.53 -9.41
CA ARG A 311 -22.99 -2.72 -8.33
C ARG A 311 -22.23 -4.03 -8.49
N ASP A 312 -22.93 -5.10 -8.81
CA ASP A 312 -22.34 -6.44 -8.91
C ASP A 312 -21.45 -6.55 -10.17
N ASP A 313 -21.90 -6.02 -11.32
CA ASP A 313 -21.08 -5.90 -12.54
C ASP A 313 -19.80 -5.06 -12.28
N MET A 314 -19.94 -3.96 -11.54
CA MET A 314 -18.81 -3.10 -11.17
C MET A 314 -17.83 -3.80 -10.23
N ALA A 315 -18.31 -4.61 -9.30
CA ALA A 315 -17.49 -5.40 -8.39
C ALA A 315 -16.67 -6.45 -9.15
N GLU A 316 -17.25 -7.14 -10.13
CA GLU A 316 -16.55 -8.10 -11.00
C GLU A 316 -15.48 -7.41 -11.86
N ALA A 317 -15.84 -6.28 -12.48
CA ALA A 317 -14.89 -5.48 -13.25
C ALA A 317 -13.74 -4.96 -12.38
N ALA A 318 -14.03 -4.57 -11.13
CA ALA A 318 -13.03 -4.13 -10.17
C ALA A 318 -12.06 -5.26 -9.79
N ARG A 319 -12.54 -6.49 -9.60
CA ARG A 319 -11.67 -7.64 -9.33
C ARG A 319 -10.69 -7.89 -10.48
N LEU A 320 -11.16 -7.89 -11.72
CA LEU A 320 -10.29 -8.04 -12.89
C LEU A 320 -9.25 -6.92 -12.94
N ARG A 321 -9.66 -5.67 -12.69
CA ARG A 321 -8.76 -4.53 -12.63
C ARG A 321 -7.70 -4.67 -11.52
N GLY A 322 -8.07 -5.17 -10.36
CA GLY A 322 -7.13 -5.43 -9.26
C GLY A 322 -6.04 -6.44 -9.65
N LEU A 323 -6.40 -7.50 -10.37
CA LEU A 323 -5.46 -8.49 -10.91
C LEU A 323 -4.54 -7.89 -11.99
N GLU A 324 -5.05 -7.03 -12.87
CA GLU A 324 -4.24 -6.30 -13.86
C GLU A 324 -3.22 -5.36 -13.21
N LEU A 325 -3.56 -4.75 -12.08
CA LEU A 325 -2.69 -3.77 -11.41
C LEU A 325 -1.68 -4.40 -10.45
N GLY A 326 -2.06 -5.48 -9.79
CA GLY A 326 -1.29 -6.07 -8.70
C GLY A 326 -1.00 -7.57 -8.89
N GLY A 327 -1.10 -8.11 -10.10
CA GLY A 327 -0.80 -9.50 -10.42
C GLY A 327 0.68 -9.84 -10.24
N LEU A 328 0.96 -11.12 -9.94
CA LEU A 328 2.32 -11.60 -9.69
C LEU A 328 3.23 -11.41 -10.90
N GLU A 329 2.77 -11.78 -12.10
CA GLU A 329 3.55 -11.69 -13.33
C GLU A 329 3.95 -10.25 -13.66
N ILE A 330 3.02 -9.30 -13.49
CA ILE A 330 3.27 -7.88 -13.75
C ILE A 330 4.30 -7.32 -12.77
N SER A 331 4.20 -7.70 -11.50
CA SER A 331 5.19 -7.30 -10.49
C SER A 331 6.55 -7.94 -10.77
N MET A 332 6.59 -9.22 -11.14
CA MET A 332 7.83 -9.91 -11.53
C MET A 332 8.50 -9.26 -12.73
N GLU A 333 7.74 -8.89 -13.77
CA GLU A 333 8.29 -8.23 -14.95
C GLU A 333 8.88 -6.86 -14.60
N SER A 334 8.14 -6.07 -13.82
CA SER A 334 8.64 -4.79 -13.30
C SER A 334 9.96 -4.93 -12.52
N TRP A 335 10.08 -5.99 -11.70
CA TRP A 335 11.33 -6.23 -10.97
C TRP A 335 12.48 -6.73 -11.84
N LYS A 336 12.23 -7.47 -12.92
CA LYS A 336 13.30 -7.83 -13.88
C LYS A 336 13.93 -6.57 -14.49
N GLU A 337 13.09 -5.62 -14.94
CA GLU A 337 13.57 -4.33 -15.47
C GLU A 337 14.36 -3.52 -14.43
N ILE A 338 13.89 -3.50 -13.17
CA ILE A 338 14.58 -2.82 -12.08
C ILE A 338 15.93 -3.48 -11.81
N LEU A 339 16.00 -4.82 -11.72
CA LEU A 339 17.23 -5.55 -11.45
C LEU A 339 18.28 -5.36 -12.56
N GLU A 340 17.86 -5.25 -13.82
CA GLU A 340 18.75 -4.87 -14.92
C GLU A 340 19.39 -3.49 -14.70
N LYS A 341 18.62 -2.51 -14.23
CA LYS A 341 19.13 -1.19 -13.87
C LYS A 341 20.02 -1.21 -12.63
N VAL A 342 19.67 -2.03 -11.63
CA VAL A 342 20.48 -2.22 -10.42
C VAL A 342 21.84 -2.84 -10.76
N ALA A 343 21.90 -3.76 -11.72
CA ALA A 343 23.16 -4.38 -12.17
C ALA A 343 24.14 -3.34 -12.77
N LEU A 344 23.62 -2.26 -13.33
CA LEU A 344 24.42 -1.17 -13.91
C LEU A 344 24.89 -0.13 -12.87
N LEU A 345 24.40 -0.19 -11.62
CA LEU A 345 24.85 0.72 -10.57
C LEU A 345 26.30 0.37 -10.14
N PRO A 346 27.08 1.38 -9.68
CA PRO A 346 28.40 1.14 -9.11
C PRO A 346 28.38 0.13 -7.96
N GLU A 347 29.41 -0.67 -7.84
CA GLU A 347 29.59 -1.64 -6.74
C GLU A 347 30.00 -0.99 -5.41
#